data_37276d3daeece4780e3baac24fd0134d
#
_entry.id   37276d3daeece4780e3baac24fd0134d
#
_cell.length_a   1.000
_cell.length_b   1.000
_cell.length_c   1.000
_cell.angle_alpha   90.00
_cell.angle_beta   90.00
_cell.angle_gamma   90.00
#
_symmetry.space_group_name_H-M   'P 1'
#
loop_
_entity.id
_entity.type
_entity.pdbx_description
1 polymer ?
#
loop_
_entity_poly.entity_id
_entity_poly.type
_entity_poly.pdbx_seq_one_letter_code
_entity_poly.pdbx_strand_id
1 'polypeptide(L)'
;TITLTTGKGSSAKTVDIAVNADTTISDVLTQLKNNGLNASFDEEQGRLFVSAKASGEASDFTLTSNDENGLAALSALKLTEDADAKKVDGTNAKIWLNDAEFTSSTNVFKINGLTITALQQTKDGEEVTLTTENDTSGIYDMIKNLFKEYNEIINEMDKLYNAKDGKKYEPLTEEEKYAMSEKEVEDWENKVKESLLYRDENLSDISSTLKNVMMSGFQVNGKMMYLSDFGINTLGYFGAPDNERNAYHIDGDADDENTSGNADKLKTMISNDPGTVISFFTKLSQNLYDEMSNQSKSVDGYRSFGSFFDDKKMKADYDDYKSKIADLEQKLADYEDKWYKKFAAMETAMAKMQSNTNAITSLLGGM
;
A
#
# COMPACT_ATOMS: atom_id res chain seq x y z
N THR A 1 38.85 20.19 -40.38
CA THR A 1 38.32 20.22 -39.03
C THR A 1 36.92 20.82 -38.99
N ILE A 2 35.94 20.14 -38.36
CA ILE A 2 34.64 20.72 -38.09
C ILE A 2 34.68 21.23 -36.64
N THR A 3 34.36 22.49 -36.45
CA THR A 3 34.31 23.13 -35.15
C THR A 3 32.88 23.13 -34.63
N LEU A 4 32.62 22.37 -33.54
CA LEU A 4 31.36 22.37 -32.81
C LEU A 4 31.44 23.42 -31.70
N THR A 5 30.55 24.40 -31.73
CA THR A 5 30.35 25.33 -30.62
C THR A 5 29.00 25.05 -29.97
N THR A 6 28.98 24.80 -28.67
CA THR A 6 27.75 24.58 -27.88
C THR A 6 27.55 25.72 -26.89
N GLY A 7 26.31 26.19 -26.74
CA GLY A 7 25.96 27.37 -25.92
C GLY A 7 26.20 28.69 -26.63
N LYS A 8 25.82 29.79 -25.97
CA LYS A 8 25.94 31.16 -26.47
C LYS A 8 26.72 32.07 -25.48
N GLY A 9 27.36 33.10 -26.02
CA GLY A 9 28.07 34.14 -25.23
C GLY A 9 29.23 33.58 -24.42
N SER A 10 29.40 34.03 -23.18
CA SER A 10 30.51 33.65 -22.30
C SER A 10 30.51 32.19 -21.87
N SER A 11 29.41 31.47 -22.05
CA SER A 11 29.26 30.05 -21.71
C SER A 11 29.52 29.12 -22.90
N ALA A 12 29.86 29.66 -24.07
CA ALA A 12 30.12 28.89 -25.28
C ALA A 12 31.36 27.97 -25.08
N LYS A 13 31.21 26.71 -25.44
CA LYS A 13 32.30 25.73 -25.47
C LYS A 13 32.54 25.29 -26.90
N THR A 14 33.80 25.28 -27.30
CA THR A 14 34.20 24.90 -28.64
C THR A 14 35.01 23.60 -28.61
N VAL A 15 34.69 22.69 -29.52
CA VAL A 15 35.39 21.42 -29.69
C VAL A 15 35.64 21.21 -31.18
N ASP A 16 36.87 20.86 -31.52
CA ASP A 16 37.27 20.55 -32.87
C ASP A 16 37.18 19.06 -33.17
N ILE A 17 36.45 18.74 -34.22
CA ILE A 17 36.28 17.39 -34.76
C ILE A 17 37.18 17.24 -35.97
N ALA A 18 38.22 16.45 -35.87
CA ALA A 18 39.14 16.22 -37.01
C ALA A 18 38.42 15.38 -38.08
N VAL A 19 38.54 15.80 -39.31
CA VAL A 19 38.01 15.12 -40.50
C VAL A 19 39.11 14.92 -41.51
N ASN A 20 39.32 13.68 -41.97
CA ASN A 20 40.30 13.33 -42.97
C ASN A 20 39.67 12.37 -44.02
N ALA A 21 40.45 11.91 -44.98
CA ALA A 21 39.94 11.06 -46.06
C ALA A 21 39.40 9.70 -45.58
N ASP A 22 39.79 9.20 -44.39
CA ASP A 22 39.37 7.94 -43.83
C ASP A 22 38.23 8.11 -42.81
N THR A 23 37.79 9.34 -42.52
CA THR A 23 36.73 9.63 -41.55
C THR A 23 35.39 9.21 -42.10
N THR A 24 34.71 8.33 -41.40
CA THR A 24 33.37 7.86 -41.79
C THR A 24 32.28 8.75 -41.19
N ILE A 25 31.05 8.66 -41.74
CA ILE A 25 29.87 9.32 -41.17
C ILE A 25 29.64 8.82 -39.72
N SER A 26 29.86 7.53 -39.45
CA SER A 26 29.76 6.95 -38.11
C SER A 26 30.71 7.58 -37.10
N ASP A 27 31.93 7.93 -37.53
CA ASP A 27 32.91 8.61 -36.67
C ASP A 27 32.44 10.01 -36.31
N VAL A 28 31.93 10.76 -37.28
CA VAL A 28 31.37 12.11 -37.05
C VAL A 28 30.18 12.04 -36.11
N LEU A 29 29.22 11.07 -36.32
CA LEU A 29 28.09 10.87 -35.43
C LEU A 29 28.52 10.56 -34.00
N THR A 30 29.55 9.71 -33.83
CA THR A 30 30.09 9.36 -32.53
C THR A 30 30.72 10.58 -31.83
N GLN A 31 31.47 11.40 -32.54
CA GLN A 31 32.06 12.63 -32.01
C GLN A 31 30.97 13.64 -31.60
N LEU A 32 29.92 13.82 -32.38
CA LEU A 32 28.82 14.71 -32.06
C LEU A 32 28.07 14.21 -30.77
N LYS A 33 27.81 12.90 -30.68
CA LYS A 33 27.17 12.32 -29.50
C LYS A 33 28.02 12.44 -28.24
N ASN A 34 29.32 12.22 -28.34
CA ASN A 34 30.27 12.35 -27.23
C ASN A 34 30.36 13.79 -26.71
N ASN A 35 30.11 14.77 -27.60
CA ASN A 35 30.11 16.19 -27.26
C ASN A 35 28.72 16.74 -26.92
N GLY A 36 27.78 15.89 -26.53
CA GLY A 36 26.51 16.29 -25.91
C GLY A 36 25.36 16.55 -26.88
N LEU A 37 25.50 16.17 -28.15
CA LEU A 37 24.43 16.26 -29.14
C LEU A 37 23.76 14.90 -29.37
N ASN A 38 22.56 14.92 -29.91
CA ASN A 38 21.95 13.77 -30.59
C ASN A 38 22.28 13.90 -32.08
N ALA A 39 22.73 12.83 -32.68
CA ALA A 39 23.06 12.82 -34.13
C ALA A 39 22.63 11.46 -34.73
N SER A 40 21.99 11.51 -35.86
CA SER A 40 21.62 10.33 -36.64
C SER A 40 21.72 10.62 -38.15
N PHE A 41 22.00 9.61 -38.94
CA PHE A 41 22.06 9.70 -40.37
C PHE A 41 20.99 8.78 -40.98
N ASP A 42 20.20 9.30 -41.86
CA ASP A 42 19.22 8.58 -42.64
C ASP A 42 19.85 8.21 -43.99
N GLU A 43 20.11 6.92 -44.19
CA GLU A 43 20.75 6.38 -45.38
C GLU A 43 19.85 6.48 -46.61
N GLU A 44 18.54 6.33 -46.43
CA GLU A 44 17.58 6.37 -47.55
C GLU A 44 17.47 7.81 -48.12
N GLN A 45 17.46 8.80 -47.27
CA GLN A 45 17.32 10.21 -47.62
C GLN A 45 18.67 10.94 -47.78
N GLY A 46 19.76 10.28 -47.35
CA GLY A 46 21.10 10.86 -47.35
C GLY A 46 21.19 12.14 -46.50
N ARG A 47 20.53 12.17 -45.35
CA ARG A 47 20.42 13.35 -44.47
C ARG A 47 20.94 13.08 -43.08
N LEU A 48 21.66 14.09 -42.57
CA LEU A 48 22.09 14.11 -41.18
C LEU A 48 21.12 14.93 -40.33
N PHE A 49 20.68 14.36 -39.22
CA PHE A 49 19.89 15.04 -38.20
C PHE A 49 20.74 15.24 -36.97
N VAL A 50 20.87 16.47 -36.52
CA VAL A 50 21.62 16.83 -35.30
C VAL A 50 20.74 17.72 -34.44
N SER A 51 20.66 17.39 -33.15
CA SER A 51 19.92 18.19 -32.17
C SER A 51 20.64 18.26 -30.83
N ALA A 52 20.44 19.34 -30.10
CA ALA A 52 20.87 19.40 -28.71
C ALA A 52 20.07 18.36 -27.84
N LYS A 53 20.68 17.87 -26.75
CA LYS A 53 20.00 16.96 -25.79
C LYS A 53 19.01 17.68 -24.90
N ALA A 54 19.17 19.00 -24.73
CA ALA A 54 18.28 19.85 -23.94
C ALA A 54 17.80 21.03 -24.77
N SER A 55 16.70 21.62 -24.34
CA SER A 55 16.14 22.84 -24.96
C SER A 55 16.77 24.13 -24.39
N GLY A 56 16.42 25.25 -24.99
CA GLY A 56 16.83 26.58 -24.56
C GLY A 56 18.13 27.08 -25.21
N GLU A 57 18.38 28.39 -25.08
CA GLU A 57 19.53 29.06 -25.67
C GLU A 57 20.89 28.51 -25.21
N ALA A 58 20.98 28.08 -23.96
CA ALA A 58 22.20 27.52 -23.40
C ALA A 58 22.59 26.16 -24.02
N SER A 59 21.64 25.50 -24.67
CA SER A 59 21.85 24.21 -25.35
C SER A 59 21.97 24.35 -26.86
N ASP A 60 21.87 25.57 -27.40
CA ASP A 60 22.05 25.81 -28.82
C ASP A 60 23.47 25.45 -29.25
N PHE A 61 23.63 25.10 -30.52
CA PHE A 61 24.93 24.73 -31.06
C PHE A 61 25.12 25.22 -32.51
N THR A 62 26.36 25.36 -32.89
CA THR A 62 26.73 25.64 -34.28
C THR A 62 27.83 24.68 -34.73
N LEU A 63 27.78 24.32 -36.02
CA LEU A 63 28.81 23.55 -36.69
C LEU A 63 29.42 24.47 -37.76
N THR A 64 30.70 24.75 -37.65
CA THR A 64 31.44 25.64 -38.56
C THR A 64 32.76 24.97 -38.96
N SER A 65 33.43 25.51 -39.95
CA SER A 65 34.82 25.18 -40.24
C SER A 65 35.56 26.38 -40.81
N ASN A 66 36.86 26.44 -40.48
CA ASN A 66 37.79 27.47 -41.00
C ASN A 66 38.77 26.88 -42.06
N ASP A 67 38.66 25.59 -42.39
CA ASP A 67 39.50 24.97 -43.40
C ASP A 67 38.65 24.33 -44.52
N GLU A 68 39.23 24.20 -45.70
CA GLU A 68 38.58 23.71 -46.91
C GLU A 68 38.03 22.26 -46.74
N ASN A 69 38.75 21.39 -46.03
CA ASN A 69 38.35 19.99 -45.83
C ASN A 69 37.14 19.90 -44.93
N GLY A 70 37.09 20.70 -43.85
CA GLY A 70 35.94 20.73 -42.97
C GLY A 70 34.70 21.36 -43.61
N LEU A 71 34.89 22.41 -44.42
CA LEU A 71 33.79 22.97 -45.22
C LEU A 71 33.26 21.97 -46.23
N ALA A 72 34.14 21.25 -46.92
CA ALA A 72 33.72 20.18 -47.84
C ALA A 72 32.97 19.06 -47.11
N ALA A 73 33.40 18.68 -45.91
CA ALA A 73 32.69 17.69 -45.08
C ALA A 73 31.31 18.17 -44.65
N LEU A 74 31.18 19.42 -44.16
CA LEU A 74 29.89 20.01 -43.80
C LEU A 74 28.93 20.08 -45.00
N SER A 75 29.46 20.44 -46.19
CA SER A 75 28.65 20.44 -47.41
C SER A 75 28.23 19.05 -47.87
N ALA A 76 29.14 18.07 -47.80
CA ALA A 76 28.83 16.68 -48.10
C ALA A 76 27.77 16.08 -47.14
N LEU A 77 27.79 16.47 -45.88
CA LEU A 77 26.78 16.11 -44.86
C LEU A 77 25.50 16.94 -44.98
N LYS A 78 25.43 17.88 -45.93
CA LYS A 78 24.32 18.82 -46.13
C LYS A 78 23.96 19.63 -44.88
N LEU A 79 24.97 20.09 -44.17
CA LEU A 79 24.85 20.93 -42.99
C LEU A 79 25.19 22.40 -43.21
N THR A 80 25.38 22.80 -44.47
CA THR A 80 25.60 24.21 -44.87
C THR A 80 24.30 24.80 -45.43
N GLU A 81 24.13 26.11 -45.32
CA GLU A 81 22.96 26.83 -45.86
C GLU A 81 22.77 26.61 -47.36
N ASP A 82 23.87 26.56 -48.12
CA ASP A 82 23.85 26.26 -49.56
C ASP A 82 23.36 24.86 -49.92
N ALA A 83 23.33 23.92 -48.92
CA ALA A 83 22.89 22.54 -49.10
C ALA A 83 21.50 22.28 -48.53
N ASP A 84 20.63 23.28 -48.41
CA ASP A 84 19.28 23.21 -47.84
C ASP A 84 19.24 22.79 -46.36
N ALA A 85 20.30 23.02 -45.59
CA ALA A 85 20.27 22.82 -44.17
C ALA A 85 19.28 23.79 -43.49
N LYS A 86 18.41 23.23 -42.65
CA LYS A 86 17.52 24.04 -41.81
C LYS A 86 17.93 23.92 -40.37
N LYS A 87 18.44 25.01 -39.82
CA LYS A 87 18.72 25.12 -38.39
C LYS A 87 17.56 25.82 -37.69
N VAL A 88 17.12 25.26 -36.58
CA VAL A 88 16.20 25.89 -35.62
C VAL A 88 17.01 26.24 -34.40
N ASP A 89 17.16 27.54 -34.14
CA ASP A 89 17.91 28.02 -32.98
C ASP A 89 17.21 27.69 -31.68
N GLY A 90 18.00 27.33 -30.67
CA GLY A 90 17.51 27.15 -29.32
C GLY A 90 17.08 28.52 -28.73
N THR A 91 15.86 28.58 -28.22
CA THR A 91 15.32 29.77 -27.55
C THR A 91 14.77 29.39 -26.18
N ASN A 92 14.85 30.30 -25.22
CA ASN A 92 14.23 30.15 -23.93
C ASN A 92 12.73 30.48 -24.03
N ALA A 93 11.90 29.71 -23.32
CA ALA A 93 10.53 30.09 -23.13
C ALA A 93 10.44 31.30 -22.19
N LYS A 94 9.46 32.15 -22.43
CA LYS A 94 9.20 33.36 -21.64
C LYS A 94 7.71 33.43 -21.27
N ILE A 95 7.44 33.79 -20.02
CA ILE A 95 6.13 34.18 -19.57
C ILE A 95 6.20 35.45 -18.75
N TRP A 96 5.12 36.20 -18.75
CA TRP A 96 4.91 37.34 -17.84
C TRP A 96 3.85 36.96 -16.83
N LEU A 97 4.19 37.04 -15.56
CA LEU A 97 3.25 36.79 -14.46
C LEU A 97 3.17 38.08 -13.62
N ASN A 98 2.02 38.72 -13.60
CA ASN A 98 1.81 40.02 -12.96
C ASN A 98 2.87 41.04 -13.40
N ASP A 99 3.07 41.22 -14.71
CA ASP A 99 4.04 42.11 -15.36
C ASP A 99 5.53 41.79 -15.13
N ALA A 100 5.85 40.76 -14.38
CA ALA A 100 7.22 40.27 -14.21
C ALA A 100 7.57 39.18 -15.24
N GLU A 101 8.70 39.39 -15.94
CA GLU A 101 9.21 38.41 -16.92
C GLU A 101 9.93 37.27 -16.23
N PHE A 102 9.54 36.05 -16.60
CA PHE A 102 10.21 34.81 -16.20
C PHE A 102 10.66 34.06 -17.45
N THR A 103 11.89 33.55 -17.40
CA THR A 103 12.50 32.80 -18.52
C THR A 103 12.84 31.39 -18.04
N SER A 104 12.68 30.40 -18.93
CA SER A 104 13.06 29.03 -18.70
C SER A 104 13.64 28.40 -19.95
N SER A 105 14.64 27.55 -19.80
CA SER A 105 15.18 26.75 -20.91
C SER A 105 14.21 25.65 -21.37
N THR A 106 13.14 25.43 -20.63
CA THR A 106 12.05 24.50 -20.98
C THR A 106 10.73 25.27 -20.98
N ASN A 107 9.62 24.58 -21.32
CA ASN A 107 8.28 25.18 -21.23
C ASN A 107 7.71 25.13 -19.79
N VAL A 108 8.48 24.68 -18.79
CA VAL A 108 8.04 24.55 -17.40
C VAL A 108 8.67 25.64 -16.54
N PHE A 109 7.84 26.38 -15.84
CA PHE A 109 8.22 27.44 -14.91
C PHE A 109 7.84 27.05 -13.49
N LYS A 110 8.76 27.17 -12.55
CA LYS A 110 8.53 26.92 -11.12
C LYS A 110 8.69 28.24 -10.37
N ILE A 111 7.58 28.81 -9.90
CA ILE A 111 7.53 30.14 -9.27
C ILE A 111 6.74 30.02 -7.98
N ASN A 112 7.39 30.23 -6.82
CA ASN A 112 6.75 30.20 -5.49
C ASN A 112 5.86 28.96 -5.24
N GLY A 113 6.35 27.78 -5.63
CA GLY A 113 5.59 26.53 -5.47
C GLY A 113 4.58 26.23 -6.58
N LEU A 114 4.26 27.21 -7.43
CA LEU A 114 3.45 27.01 -8.61
C LEU A 114 4.29 26.46 -9.77
N THR A 115 3.81 25.43 -10.42
CA THR A 115 4.39 24.89 -11.65
C THR A 115 3.48 25.23 -12.82
N ILE A 116 3.99 26.05 -13.75
CA ILE A 116 3.28 26.46 -14.97
C ILE A 116 3.94 25.78 -16.16
N THR A 117 3.17 25.05 -16.96
CA THR A 117 3.63 24.49 -18.24
C THR A 117 3.00 25.29 -19.38
N ALA A 118 3.83 26.02 -20.14
CA ALA A 118 3.39 26.75 -21.32
C ALA A 118 3.23 25.76 -22.49
N LEU A 119 2.00 25.60 -22.97
CA LEU A 119 1.67 24.65 -24.05
C LEU A 119 1.77 25.34 -25.44
N GLN A 120 1.46 26.63 -25.50
CA GLN A 120 1.50 27.42 -26.74
C GLN A 120 1.70 28.88 -26.42
N GLN A 121 2.06 29.66 -27.43
CA GLN A 121 2.14 31.11 -27.32
C GLN A 121 0.72 31.71 -27.29
N THR A 122 0.50 32.62 -26.34
CA THR A 122 -0.73 33.45 -26.32
C THR A 122 -0.72 34.43 -27.49
N LYS A 123 -1.90 34.83 -27.99
CA LYS A 123 -1.99 35.88 -29.00
C LYS A 123 -1.74 37.25 -28.37
N ASP A 124 -1.31 38.21 -29.21
CA ASP A 124 -1.09 39.57 -28.73
C ASP A 124 -2.35 40.16 -28.09
N GLY A 125 -2.20 40.63 -26.85
CA GLY A 125 -3.31 41.18 -26.05
C GLY A 125 -4.22 40.14 -25.36
N GLU A 126 -3.89 38.86 -25.45
CA GLU A 126 -4.63 37.80 -24.77
C GLU A 126 -3.96 37.48 -23.43
N GLU A 127 -4.71 37.66 -22.34
CA GLU A 127 -4.27 37.34 -20.98
C GLU A 127 -4.92 36.05 -20.49
N VAL A 128 -4.14 35.26 -19.76
CA VAL A 128 -4.61 34.03 -19.09
C VAL A 128 -4.64 34.28 -17.60
N THR A 129 -5.82 34.25 -17.03
CA THR A 129 -5.98 34.35 -15.57
C THR A 129 -5.74 32.99 -14.94
N LEU A 130 -4.79 32.91 -13.99
CA LEU A 130 -4.55 31.75 -13.17
C LEU A 130 -5.15 31.99 -11.79
N THR A 131 -6.09 31.15 -11.40
CA THR A 131 -6.60 31.10 -10.02
C THR A 131 -5.92 29.96 -9.30
N THR A 132 -5.28 30.25 -8.18
CA THR A 132 -4.70 29.22 -7.30
C THR A 132 -5.63 28.96 -6.16
N GLU A 133 -6.02 27.71 -5.99
CA GLU A 133 -6.72 27.22 -4.83
C GLU A 133 -5.79 26.26 -4.07
N ASN A 134 -5.96 26.18 -2.76
CA ASN A 134 -5.26 25.15 -2.00
C ASN A 134 -5.74 23.79 -2.49
N ASP A 135 -4.81 22.90 -2.87
CA ASP A 135 -5.16 21.50 -3.14
C ASP A 135 -5.56 20.84 -1.82
N THR A 136 -6.86 20.73 -1.64
CA THR A 136 -7.48 20.15 -0.45
C THR A 136 -7.79 18.67 -0.62
N SER A 137 -7.63 18.13 -1.83
CA SER A 137 -7.96 16.74 -2.15
C SER A 137 -7.13 15.77 -1.32
N GLY A 138 -5.82 16.00 -1.22
CA GLY A 138 -4.93 15.12 -0.45
C GLY A 138 -5.27 15.03 1.05
N ILE A 139 -5.73 16.14 1.67
CA ILE A 139 -6.16 16.15 3.07
C ILE A 139 -7.49 15.38 3.21
N TYR A 140 -8.43 15.65 2.33
CA TYR A 140 -9.72 14.97 2.32
C TYR A 140 -9.57 13.45 2.15
N ASP A 141 -8.80 13.03 1.15
CA ASP A 141 -8.56 11.62 0.86
C ASP A 141 -7.85 10.89 2.01
N MET A 142 -6.90 11.56 2.69
CA MET A 142 -6.23 11.00 3.86
C MET A 142 -7.22 10.77 5.01
N ILE A 143 -8.10 11.73 5.27
CA ILE A 143 -9.13 11.60 6.31
C ILE A 143 -10.14 10.51 5.94
N LYS A 144 -10.60 10.49 4.70
CA LYS A 144 -11.51 9.45 4.19
C LYS A 144 -10.90 8.05 4.34
N ASN A 145 -9.63 7.88 3.99
CA ASN A 145 -8.94 6.60 4.17
C ASN A 145 -8.81 6.21 5.63
N LEU A 146 -8.53 7.15 6.54
CA LEU A 146 -8.50 6.88 7.99
C LEU A 146 -9.83 6.30 8.48
N PHE A 147 -10.96 6.88 8.06
CA PHE A 147 -12.28 6.37 8.47
C PHE A 147 -12.65 5.08 7.79
N LYS A 148 -12.24 4.87 6.56
CA LYS A 148 -12.40 3.58 5.89
C LYS A 148 -11.73 2.45 6.68
N GLU A 149 -10.45 2.60 7.01
CA GLU A 149 -9.70 1.61 7.79
C GLU A 149 -10.30 1.43 9.20
N TYR A 150 -10.69 2.52 9.86
CA TYR A 150 -11.36 2.45 11.15
C TYR A 150 -12.66 1.65 11.06
N ASN A 151 -13.52 1.95 10.07
CA ASN A 151 -14.80 1.28 9.88
C ASN A 151 -14.62 -0.21 9.59
N GLU A 152 -13.67 -0.59 8.76
CA GLU A 152 -13.36 -2.00 8.49
C GLU A 152 -12.99 -2.74 9.78
N ILE A 153 -12.11 -2.15 10.60
CA ILE A 153 -11.67 -2.75 11.86
C ILE A 153 -12.82 -2.85 12.86
N ILE A 154 -13.55 -1.74 13.08
CA ILE A 154 -14.59 -1.71 14.12
C ILE A 154 -15.78 -2.59 13.78
N ASN A 155 -16.17 -2.65 12.50
CA ASN A 155 -17.26 -3.51 12.03
C ASN A 155 -16.89 -4.99 12.16
N GLU A 156 -15.66 -5.37 11.82
CA GLU A 156 -15.21 -6.76 12.01
C GLU A 156 -15.13 -7.12 13.51
N MET A 157 -14.65 -6.22 14.37
CA MET A 157 -14.65 -6.41 15.81
C MET A 157 -16.06 -6.60 16.36
N ASP A 158 -17.02 -5.75 15.96
CA ASP A 158 -18.42 -5.85 16.41
C ASP A 158 -19.07 -7.14 15.90
N LYS A 159 -18.78 -7.56 14.67
CA LYS A 159 -19.24 -8.83 14.10
C LYS A 159 -18.70 -10.02 14.87
N LEU A 160 -17.41 -10.09 15.14
CA LEU A 160 -16.78 -11.17 15.90
C LEU A 160 -17.28 -11.22 17.35
N TYR A 161 -17.40 -10.06 18.00
CA TYR A 161 -17.91 -9.97 19.36
C TYR A 161 -19.38 -10.40 19.48
N ASN A 162 -20.18 -10.18 18.46
CA ASN A 162 -21.60 -10.52 18.42
C ASN A 162 -21.91 -11.89 17.77
N ALA A 163 -20.93 -12.67 17.37
CA ALA A 163 -21.07 -13.93 16.62
C ALA A 163 -21.70 -15.07 17.48
N LYS A 164 -23.00 -14.94 17.80
CA LYS A 164 -23.73 -15.89 18.65
C LYS A 164 -23.89 -17.28 18.06
N ASP A 165 -24.04 -17.35 16.74
CA ASP A 165 -24.43 -18.58 16.05
C ASP A 165 -23.31 -19.63 16.04
N GLY A 166 -22.06 -19.19 16.11
CA GLY A 166 -20.90 -20.09 16.23
C GLY A 166 -20.81 -20.86 17.55
N LYS A 167 -21.43 -20.37 18.65
CA LYS A 167 -21.36 -20.98 19.98
C LYS A 167 -21.97 -22.38 20.06
N LYS A 168 -22.72 -22.82 19.06
CA LYS A 168 -23.29 -24.16 18.95
C LYS A 168 -22.33 -25.21 18.39
N TYR A 169 -21.19 -24.73 17.86
CA TYR A 169 -20.19 -25.56 17.20
C TYR A 169 -19.01 -25.76 18.14
N GLU A 170 -18.77 -27.03 18.52
CA GLU A 170 -17.58 -27.42 19.29
C GLU A 170 -16.49 -27.95 18.33
N PRO A 171 -15.21 -27.92 18.72
CA PRO A 171 -14.17 -28.55 17.94
C PRO A 171 -14.47 -30.01 17.67
N LEU A 172 -14.35 -30.43 16.40
CA LEU A 172 -14.59 -31.83 16.02
C LEU A 172 -13.48 -32.75 16.53
N THR A 173 -13.89 -33.93 17.03
CA THR A 173 -12.95 -35.04 17.25
C THR A 173 -12.49 -35.64 15.92
N GLU A 174 -11.39 -36.41 15.96
CA GLU A 174 -10.90 -37.07 14.74
C GLU A 174 -11.94 -38.05 14.15
N GLU A 175 -12.69 -38.73 14.99
CA GLU A 175 -13.76 -39.64 14.56
C GLU A 175 -14.89 -38.90 13.85
N GLU A 176 -15.30 -37.75 14.36
CA GLU A 176 -16.32 -36.89 13.73
C GLU A 176 -15.83 -36.35 12.40
N LYS A 177 -14.55 -35.92 12.30
CA LYS A 177 -13.93 -35.48 11.03
C LYS A 177 -13.94 -36.60 9.99
N TYR A 178 -13.62 -37.83 10.37
CA TYR A 178 -13.68 -39.00 9.47
C TYR A 178 -15.08 -39.31 8.94
N ALA A 179 -16.12 -38.96 9.70
CA ALA A 179 -17.52 -39.21 9.33
C ALA A 179 -18.09 -38.12 8.41
N MET A 180 -17.37 -37.01 8.18
CA MET A 180 -17.80 -35.85 7.42
C MET A 180 -16.94 -35.71 6.13
N SER A 181 -17.48 -35.03 5.12
CA SER A 181 -16.68 -34.61 3.96
C SER A 181 -15.71 -33.46 4.33
N GLU A 182 -14.62 -33.32 3.57
CA GLU A 182 -13.64 -32.22 3.79
C GLU A 182 -14.31 -30.84 3.84
N LYS A 183 -15.30 -30.60 2.98
CA LYS A 183 -16.04 -29.34 2.96
C LYS A 183 -16.90 -29.14 4.20
N GLU A 184 -17.56 -30.17 4.69
CA GLU A 184 -18.35 -30.08 5.91
C GLU A 184 -17.46 -29.84 7.13
N VAL A 185 -16.28 -30.46 7.20
CA VAL A 185 -15.27 -30.18 8.23
C VAL A 185 -14.79 -28.74 8.18
N GLU A 186 -14.47 -28.25 6.99
CA GLU A 186 -14.03 -26.85 6.78
C GLU A 186 -15.13 -25.86 7.22
N ASP A 187 -16.35 -26.06 6.76
CA ASP A 187 -17.50 -25.22 7.13
C ASP A 187 -17.77 -25.25 8.64
N TRP A 188 -17.66 -26.42 9.26
CA TRP A 188 -17.81 -26.57 10.71
C TRP A 188 -16.68 -25.86 11.48
N GLU A 189 -15.42 -26.09 11.10
CA GLU A 189 -14.27 -25.44 11.74
C GLU A 189 -14.31 -23.91 11.58
N ASN A 190 -14.81 -23.40 10.44
CA ASN A 190 -15.02 -21.97 10.25
C ASN A 190 -16.08 -21.42 11.23
N LYS A 191 -17.17 -22.17 11.47
CA LYS A 191 -18.17 -21.81 12.48
C LYS A 191 -17.61 -21.80 13.91
N VAL A 192 -16.75 -22.77 14.24
CA VAL A 192 -16.03 -22.77 15.51
C VAL A 192 -15.15 -21.53 15.64
N LYS A 193 -14.36 -21.21 14.58
CA LYS A 193 -13.46 -20.02 14.57
C LYS A 193 -14.25 -18.72 14.71
N GLU A 194 -15.37 -18.57 14.01
CA GLU A 194 -16.24 -17.38 14.10
C GLU A 194 -16.71 -17.12 15.55
N SER A 195 -16.88 -18.16 16.37
CA SER A 195 -17.36 -18.03 17.75
C SER A 195 -16.27 -17.82 18.78
N LEU A 196 -15.00 -18.00 18.44
CA LEU A 196 -13.88 -17.92 19.40
C LEU A 196 -13.80 -16.58 20.12
N LEU A 197 -14.17 -15.50 19.43
CA LEU A 197 -14.15 -14.13 19.96
C LEU A 197 -15.53 -13.63 20.41
N TYR A 198 -16.54 -14.55 20.48
CA TYR A 198 -17.85 -14.18 21.00
C TYR A 198 -17.76 -13.76 22.48
N ARG A 199 -18.06 -12.48 22.75
CA ARG A 199 -17.95 -11.88 24.08
C ARG A 199 -16.54 -11.92 24.68
N ASP A 200 -15.52 -11.92 23.83
CA ASP A 200 -14.14 -11.86 24.28
C ASP A 200 -13.84 -10.51 24.95
N GLU A 201 -13.21 -10.53 26.13
CA GLU A 201 -12.94 -9.34 26.93
C GLU A 201 -11.87 -8.46 26.28
N ASN A 202 -10.80 -9.03 25.71
CA ASN A 202 -9.74 -8.27 25.06
C ASN A 202 -10.30 -7.53 23.83
N LEU A 203 -11.11 -8.24 23.03
CA LEU A 203 -11.77 -7.63 21.85
C LEU A 203 -12.71 -6.49 22.28
N SER A 204 -13.46 -6.67 23.37
CA SER A 204 -14.33 -5.64 23.95
C SER A 204 -13.54 -4.41 24.41
N ASP A 205 -12.42 -4.61 25.08
CA ASP A 205 -11.57 -3.53 25.61
C ASP A 205 -10.94 -2.72 24.49
N ILE A 206 -10.40 -3.38 23.47
CA ILE A 206 -9.82 -2.72 22.30
C ILE A 206 -10.90 -1.93 21.55
N SER A 207 -12.04 -2.56 21.26
CA SER A 207 -13.17 -1.93 20.59
C SER A 207 -13.68 -0.70 21.35
N SER A 208 -13.81 -0.83 22.69
CA SER A 208 -14.23 0.29 23.55
C SER A 208 -13.23 1.42 23.56
N THR A 209 -11.93 1.12 23.59
CA THR A 209 -10.87 2.13 23.52
C THR A 209 -10.91 2.89 22.20
N LEU A 210 -11.01 2.18 21.08
CA LEU A 210 -11.15 2.79 19.75
C LEU A 210 -12.37 3.73 19.68
N LYS A 211 -13.53 3.27 20.12
CA LYS A 211 -14.78 4.05 20.17
C LYS A 211 -14.64 5.29 21.06
N ASN A 212 -14.02 5.16 22.23
CA ASN A 212 -13.82 6.28 23.15
C ASN A 212 -12.90 7.35 22.56
N VAL A 213 -11.83 6.96 21.86
CA VAL A 213 -10.93 7.91 21.18
C VAL A 213 -11.70 8.68 20.10
N MET A 214 -12.49 7.98 19.28
CA MET A 214 -13.26 8.62 18.22
C MET A 214 -14.35 9.58 18.73
N MET A 215 -14.90 9.31 19.92
CA MET A 215 -15.88 10.18 20.56
C MET A 215 -15.23 11.36 21.31
N SER A 216 -13.90 11.35 21.47
CA SER A 216 -13.19 12.37 22.26
C SER A 216 -13.14 13.70 21.52
N GLY A 217 -13.24 14.78 22.29
CA GLY A 217 -12.98 16.13 21.80
C GLY A 217 -11.52 16.53 22.00
N PHE A 218 -11.02 17.38 21.11
CA PHE A 218 -9.67 17.92 21.17
C PHE A 218 -9.68 19.44 21.16
N GLN A 219 -8.82 20.04 21.99
CA GLN A 219 -8.62 21.49 22.01
C GLN A 219 -7.82 21.92 20.76
N VAL A 220 -8.43 22.68 19.88
CA VAL A 220 -7.80 23.27 18.69
C VAL A 220 -8.07 24.77 18.69
N ASN A 221 -7.05 25.59 18.63
CA ASN A 221 -7.14 27.06 18.65
C ASN A 221 -8.01 27.61 19.78
N GLY A 222 -7.94 27.00 20.99
CA GLY A 222 -8.71 27.41 22.16
C GLY A 222 -10.16 26.95 22.19
N LYS A 223 -10.63 26.22 21.19
CA LYS A 223 -11.98 25.64 21.11
C LYS A 223 -11.93 24.11 21.21
N MET A 224 -12.85 23.52 21.96
CA MET A 224 -13.07 22.07 21.96
C MET A 224 -13.80 21.69 20.68
N MET A 225 -13.24 20.76 19.94
CA MET A 225 -13.79 20.28 18.67
C MET A 225 -13.96 18.76 18.69
N TYR A 226 -14.94 18.27 17.94
CA TYR A 226 -15.33 16.89 17.82
C TYR A 226 -15.45 16.51 16.32
N LEU A 227 -15.48 15.21 16.01
CA LEU A 227 -15.69 14.74 14.63
C LEU A 227 -16.95 15.31 13.98
N SER A 228 -18.03 15.49 14.77
CA SER A 228 -19.28 16.08 14.30
C SER A 228 -19.15 17.53 13.80
N ASP A 229 -18.18 18.30 14.31
CA ASP A 229 -17.92 19.65 13.82
C ASP A 229 -17.43 19.63 12.36
N PHE A 230 -16.82 18.53 11.93
CA PHE A 230 -16.36 18.30 10.55
C PHE A 230 -17.37 17.56 9.69
N GLY A 231 -18.60 17.32 10.19
CA GLY A 231 -19.59 16.55 9.47
C GLY A 231 -19.28 15.04 9.41
N ILE A 232 -18.58 14.53 10.41
CA ILE A 232 -18.23 13.11 10.49
C ILE A 232 -18.98 12.51 11.67
N ASN A 233 -19.94 11.64 11.37
CA ASN A 233 -20.90 11.12 12.34
C ASN A 233 -21.16 9.63 12.11
N THR A 234 -21.70 8.95 13.13
CA THR A 234 -22.30 7.63 12.96
C THR A 234 -23.76 7.79 12.50
N LEU A 235 -24.31 6.77 11.84
CA LEU A 235 -25.74 6.78 11.40
C LEU A 235 -26.73 6.69 12.55
N GLY A 236 -26.23 6.50 13.78
CA GLY A 236 -27.08 6.29 14.95
C GLY A 236 -27.63 4.87 15.06
N TYR A 237 -28.19 4.56 16.22
CA TYR A 237 -28.57 3.19 16.58
C TYR A 237 -29.64 2.58 15.67
N PHE A 238 -30.60 3.39 15.18
CA PHE A 238 -31.71 2.92 14.35
C PHE A 238 -31.46 3.04 12.85
N GLY A 239 -30.46 3.82 12.44
CA GLY A 239 -30.14 4.06 11.02
C GLY A 239 -29.07 3.12 10.49
N ALA A 240 -28.24 2.56 11.36
CA ALA A 240 -27.14 1.69 10.96
C ALA A 240 -27.55 0.23 10.91
N PRO A 241 -27.01 -0.57 9.95
CA PRO A 241 -27.11 -2.00 9.97
C PRO A 241 -26.49 -2.61 11.26
N ASP A 242 -26.84 -3.89 11.56
CA ASP A 242 -26.21 -4.60 12.65
C ASP A 242 -24.68 -4.71 12.41
N ASN A 243 -23.90 -4.50 13.46
CA ASN A 243 -22.43 -4.46 13.46
C ASN A 243 -21.79 -3.27 12.72
N GLU A 244 -22.56 -2.27 12.24
CA GLU A 244 -22.07 -1.05 11.62
C GLU A 244 -22.43 0.21 12.42
N ARG A 245 -22.99 0.06 13.61
CA ARG A 245 -23.48 1.18 14.45
C ARG A 245 -22.37 2.12 14.90
N ASN A 246 -21.14 1.66 14.88
CA ASN A 246 -19.95 2.40 15.31
C ASN A 246 -19.09 2.90 14.13
N ALA A 247 -19.53 2.64 12.89
CA ALA A 247 -18.91 3.16 11.69
C ALA A 247 -19.18 4.67 11.57
N TYR A 248 -18.16 5.42 11.14
CA TYR A 248 -18.26 6.85 10.89
C TYR A 248 -18.43 7.11 9.39
N HIS A 249 -19.30 8.05 9.09
CA HIS A 249 -19.69 8.50 7.76
C HIS A 249 -19.36 9.98 7.60
N ILE A 250 -18.89 10.37 6.42
CA ILE A 250 -18.55 11.77 6.10
C ILE A 250 -19.72 12.36 5.35
N ASP A 251 -20.29 13.44 5.88
CA ASP A 251 -21.37 14.17 5.23
C ASP A 251 -20.94 14.67 3.83
N GLY A 252 -21.73 14.37 2.80
CA GLY A 252 -21.46 14.78 1.42
C GLY A 252 -20.44 13.91 0.67
N ASP A 253 -19.98 12.80 1.24
CA ASP A 253 -19.12 11.84 0.52
C ASP A 253 -19.95 11.16 -0.59
N ALA A 254 -19.54 11.36 -1.85
CA ALA A 254 -20.24 10.83 -3.02
C ALA A 254 -20.24 9.29 -3.08
N ASP A 255 -19.29 8.64 -2.40
CA ASP A 255 -19.16 7.17 -2.37
C ASP A 255 -19.97 6.54 -1.21
N ASP A 256 -20.59 7.35 -0.34
CA ASP A 256 -21.42 6.90 0.77
C ASP A 256 -22.91 7.19 0.50
N GLU A 257 -23.67 6.16 0.18
CA GLU A 257 -25.09 6.26 -0.14
C GLU A 257 -25.93 6.88 1.00
N ASN A 258 -25.48 6.72 2.26
CA ASN A 258 -26.21 7.23 3.43
C ASN A 258 -26.03 8.73 3.64
N THR A 259 -24.91 9.31 3.21
CA THR A 259 -24.55 10.70 3.53
C THR A 259 -24.23 11.56 2.31
N SER A 260 -24.22 10.99 1.10
CA SER A 260 -23.90 11.70 -0.16
C SER A 260 -24.79 12.91 -0.45
N GLY A 261 -26.03 12.92 0.06
CA GLY A 261 -26.97 14.05 -0.08
C GLY A 261 -26.76 15.18 0.92
N ASN A 262 -25.89 15.01 1.91
CA ASN A 262 -25.61 16.01 2.94
C ASN A 262 -24.62 17.08 2.46
N ALA A 263 -24.57 18.22 3.16
CA ALA A 263 -23.57 19.23 2.88
C ALA A 263 -22.18 18.79 3.38
N ASP A 264 -21.20 18.79 2.48
CA ASP A 264 -19.81 18.41 2.78
C ASP A 264 -19.12 19.49 3.64
N LYS A 265 -19.25 19.33 4.95
CA LYS A 265 -18.63 20.23 5.93
C LYS A 265 -17.11 20.05 5.99
N LEU A 266 -16.63 18.80 5.86
CA LEU A 266 -15.20 18.51 5.90
C LEU A 266 -14.47 19.25 4.79
N LYS A 267 -14.94 19.13 3.55
CA LYS A 267 -14.38 19.79 2.39
C LYS A 267 -14.44 21.33 2.53
N THR A 268 -15.54 21.83 3.06
CA THR A 268 -15.70 23.27 3.34
C THR A 268 -14.69 23.76 4.37
N MET A 269 -14.47 23.00 5.45
CA MET A 269 -13.50 23.36 6.50
C MET A 269 -12.06 23.24 6.00
N ILE A 270 -11.72 22.20 5.23
CA ILE A 270 -10.39 22.05 4.64
C ILE A 270 -10.08 23.26 3.71
N SER A 271 -11.05 23.71 2.93
CA SER A 271 -10.87 24.86 2.02
C SER A 271 -10.69 26.18 2.78
N ASN A 272 -11.43 26.39 3.86
CA ASN A 272 -11.44 27.67 4.60
C ASN A 272 -10.35 27.76 5.67
N ASP A 273 -10.09 26.67 6.38
CA ASP A 273 -9.11 26.60 7.48
C ASP A 273 -8.45 25.22 7.56
N PRO A 274 -7.55 24.89 6.63
CA PRO A 274 -6.86 23.61 6.62
C PRO A 274 -6.00 23.40 7.88
N GLY A 275 -5.51 24.48 8.50
CA GLY A 275 -4.67 24.42 9.71
C GLY A 275 -5.43 23.83 10.90
N THR A 276 -6.67 24.24 11.10
CA THR A 276 -7.55 23.68 12.13
C THR A 276 -7.87 22.22 11.89
N VAL A 277 -8.16 21.83 10.63
CA VAL A 277 -8.42 20.44 10.26
C VAL A 277 -7.19 19.56 10.53
N ILE A 278 -6.03 19.95 10.03
CA ILE A 278 -4.78 19.22 10.25
C ILE A 278 -4.47 19.07 11.74
N SER A 279 -4.62 20.15 12.52
CA SER A 279 -4.37 20.13 13.97
C SER A 279 -5.29 19.16 14.70
N PHE A 280 -6.57 19.12 14.36
CA PHE A 280 -7.54 18.20 14.95
C PHE A 280 -7.20 16.75 14.63
N PHE A 281 -7.05 16.41 13.34
CA PHE A 281 -6.80 15.04 12.92
C PHE A 281 -5.41 14.52 13.35
N THR A 282 -4.42 15.41 13.47
CA THR A 282 -3.12 15.05 14.08
C THR A 282 -3.30 14.64 15.54
N LYS A 283 -4.07 15.39 16.32
CA LYS A 283 -4.34 15.06 17.74
C LYS A 283 -5.16 13.78 17.88
N LEU A 284 -6.17 13.60 17.05
CA LEU A 284 -6.96 12.37 16.99
C LEU A 284 -6.07 11.16 16.72
N SER A 285 -5.27 11.23 15.67
CA SER A 285 -4.36 10.14 15.27
C SER A 285 -3.29 9.86 16.33
N GLN A 286 -2.73 10.91 16.95
CA GLN A 286 -1.77 10.74 18.05
C GLN A 286 -2.41 10.06 19.25
N ASN A 287 -3.61 10.50 19.65
CA ASN A 287 -4.33 9.90 20.77
C ASN A 287 -4.68 8.43 20.49
N LEU A 288 -5.11 8.14 19.27
CA LEU A 288 -5.37 6.77 18.81
C LEU A 288 -4.12 5.89 18.91
N TYR A 289 -2.99 6.40 18.42
CA TYR A 289 -1.70 5.71 18.51
C TYR A 289 -1.28 5.47 19.96
N ASP A 290 -1.39 6.49 20.83
CA ASP A 290 -0.99 6.41 22.22
C ASP A 290 -1.85 5.39 23.00
N GLU A 291 -3.16 5.39 22.80
CA GLU A 291 -4.06 4.45 23.44
C GLU A 291 -3.84 3.00 22.93
N MET A 292 -3.66 2.80 21.61
CA MET A 292 -3.34 1.49 21.06
C MET A 292 -1.96 1.00 21.52
N SER A 293 -0.98 1.90 21.59
CA SER A 293 0.35 1.59 22.14
C SER A 293 0.27 1.19 23.62
N ASN A 294 -0.58 1.85 24.39
CA ASN A 294 -0.82 1.51 25.80
C ASN A 294 -1.45 0.11 25.94
N GLN A 295 -2.44 -0.22 25.11
CA GLN A 295 -3.09 -1.53 25.08
C GLN A 295 -2.13 -2.67 24.71
N SER A 296 -1.15 -2.40 23.83
CA SER A 296 -0.19 -3.40 23.34
C SER A 296 1.11 -3.45 24.15
N LYS A 297 1.17 -2.83 25.34
CA LYS A 297 2.34 -2.91 26.23
C LYS A 297 2.59 -4.34 26.70
N SER A 298 3.86 -4.68 26.85
CA SER A 298 4.26 -5.98 27.40
C SER A 298 3.82 -6.13 28.86
N VAL A 299 3.35 -7.31 29.23
CA VAL A 299 3.09 -7.73 30.61
C VAL A 299 3.96 -8.95 30.88
N ASP A 300 4.79 -8.88 31.92
CA ASP A 300 5.74 -9.95 32.21
C ASP A 300 5.04 -11.28 32.48
N GLY A 301 5.51 -12.34 31.83
CA GLY A 301 4.91 -13.68 31.91
C GLY A 301 3.60 -13.84 31.12
N TYR A 302 2.92 -12.79 30.68
CA TYR A 302 1.61 -12.85 30.03
C TYR A 302 1.62 -12.39 28.58
N ARG A 303 2.17 -11.23 28.29
CA ARG A 303 2.01 -10.55 26.99
C ARG A 303 3.32 -10.04 26.43
N SER A 304 3.54 -10.22 25.14
CA SER A 304 4.65 -9.61 24.38
C SER A 304 4.31 -8.16 24.03
N PHE A 305 5.34 -7.33 23.83
CA PHE A 305 5.15 -5.99 23.28
C PHE A 305 4.56 -6.07 21.86
N GLY A 306 3.57 -5.25 21.58
CA GLY A 306 2.86 -5.22 20.30
C GLY A 306 1.74 -6.26 20.16
N SER A 307 1.53 -7.11 21.17
CA SER A 307 0.39 -8.02 21.22
C SER A 307 -0.78 -7.36 21.95
N PHE A 308 -2.00 -7.61 21.48
CA PHE A 308 -3.25 -7.17 22.12
C PHE A 308 -3.91 -8.25 23.00
N PHE A 309 -3.31 -9.43 23.11
CA PHE A 309 -3.77 -10.56 23.91
C PHE A 309 -2.59 -11.19 24.64
N ASP A 310 -2.86 -12.03 25.63
CA ASP A 310 -1.86 -12.65 26.49
C ASP A 310 -1.17 -13.85 25.79
N ASP A 311 -0.46 -13.56 24.72
CA ASP A 311 0.19 -14.52 23.81
C ASP A 311 1.15 -15.49 24.52
N LYS A 312 1.93 -15.02 25.50
CA LYS A 312 2.85 -15.86 26.27
C LYS A 312 2.08 -16.83 27.18
N LYS A 313 1.01 -16.33 27.83
CA LYS A 313 0.18 -17.16 28.66
C LYS A 313 -0.56 -18.23 27.85
N MET A 314 -1.15 -17.84 26.71
CA MET A 314 -1.81 -18.79 25.79
C MET A 314 -0.84 -19.87 25.32
N LYS A 315 0.40 -19.49 24.99
CA LYS A 315 1.44 -20.46 24.61
C LYS A 315 1.77 -21.42 25.74
N ALA A 316 1.94 -20.91 26.95
CA ALA A 316 2.23 -21.74 28.13
C ALA A 316 1.08 -22.71 28.43
N ASP A 317 -0.18 -22.21 28.39
CA ASP A 317 -1.38 -23.02 28.59
C ASP A 317 -1.50 -24.11 27.51
N TYR A 318 -1.21 -23.77 26.24
CA TYR A 318 -1.20 -24.73 25.13
C TYR A 318 -0.16 -25.85 25.34
N ASP A 319 1.07 -25.48 25.71
CA ASP A 319 2.15 -26.45 25.96
C ASP A 319 1.81 -27.37 27.17
N ASP A 320 1.13 -26.84 28.20
CA ASP A 320 0.65 -27.60 29.37
C ASP A 320 -0.47 -28.57 29.00
N TYR A 321 -1.46 -28.12 28.21
CA TYR A 321 -2.51 -29.02 27.70
C TYR A 321 -1.95 -30.11 26.81
N LYS A 322 -0.97 -29.83 25.96
CA LYS A 322 -0.31 -30.82 25.12
C LYS A 322 0.39 -31.89 25.95
N SER A 323 1.07 -31.48 27.01
CA SER A 323 1.70 -32.41 27.96
C SER A 323 0.64 -33.28 28.68
N LYS A 324 -0.47 -32.68 29.12
CA LYS A 324 -1.57 -33.43 29.76
C LYS A 324 -2.21 -34.45 28.82
N ILE A 325 -2.36 -34.11 27.54
CA ILE A 325 -2.89 -35.04 26.52
C ILE A 325 -1.94 -36.23 26.39
N ALA A 326 -0.63 -36.00 26.24
CA ALA A 326 0.35 -37.07 26.13
C ALA A 326 0.36 -37.99 27.37
N ASP A 327 0.24 -37.41 28.57
CA ASP A 327 0.13 -38.19 29.81
C ASP A 327 -1.15 -39.04 29.86
N LEU A 328 -2.28 -38.51 29.36
CA LEU A 328 -3.54 -39.27 29.31
C LEU A 328 -3.49 -40.37 28.25
N GLU A 329 -2.90 -40.13 27.09
CA GLU A 329 -2.68 -41.14 26.06
C GLU A 329 -1.81 -42.29 26.59
N GLN A 330 -0.74 -41.98 27.32
CA GLN A 330 0.10 -43.00 27.94
C GLN A 330 -0.70 -43.83 29.00
N LYS A 331 -1.53 -43.18 29.83
CA LYS A 331 -2.37 -43.87 30.81
C LYS A 331 -3.42 -44.72 30.12
N LEU A 332 -3.97 -44.30 29.00
CA LEU A 332 -4.91 -45.09 28.20
C LEU A 332 -4.24 -46.32 27.65
N ALA A 333 -3.05 -46.20 27.06
CA ALA A 333 -2.27 -47.31 26.55
C ALA A 333 -1.91 -48.33 27.65
N ASP A 334 -1.51 -47.86 28.84
CA ASP A 334 -1.26 -48.72 30.01
C ASP A 334 -2.52 -49.45 30.49
N TYR A 335 -3.69 -48.78 30.42
CA TYR A 335 -4.97 -49.37 30.78
C TYR A 335 -5.39 -50.41 29.76
N GLU A 336 -5.26 -50.17 28.49
CA GLU A 336 -5.54 -51.13 27.41
C GLU A 336 -4.65 -52.36 27.55
N ASP A 337 -3.32 -52.18 27.75
CA ASP A 337 -2.39 -53.28 27.99
C ASP A 337 -2.75 -54.15 29.17
N LYS A 338 -3.22 -53.51 30.26
CA LYS A 338 -3.69 -54.22 31.43
C LYS A 338 -4.93 -55.11 31.12
N TRP A 339 -5.86 -54.58 30.31
CA TRP A 339 -7.02 -55.33 29.91
C TRP A 339 -6.69 -56.47 28.92
N TYR A 340 -5.81 -56.21 27.94
CA TYR A 340 -5.34 -57.26 27.03
C TYR A 340 -4.67 -58.40 27.79
N LYS A 341 -3.81 -58.11 28.79
CA LYS A 341 -3.24 -59.15 29.66
C LYS A 341 -4.26 -59.92 30.43
N LYS A 342 -5.31 -59.26 30.93
CA LYS A 342 -6.44 -59.95 31.61
C LYS A 342 -7.24 -60.86 30.66
N PHE A 343 -7.54 -60.38 29.47
CA PHE A 343 -8.24 -61.17 28.46
C PHE A 343 -7.40 -62.37 28.00
N ALA A 344 -6.10 -62.20 27.76
CA ALA A 344 -5.21 -63.30 27.41
C ALA A 344 -5.12 -64.35 28.53
N ALA A 345 -5.08 -63.92 29.81
CA ALA A 345 -5.10 -64.84 30.95
C ALA A 345 -6.43 -65.58 31.06
N MET A 346 -7.56 -64.89 30.81
CA MET A 346 -8.89 -65.51 30.78
C MET A 346 -9.01 -66.53 29.65
N GLU A 347 -8.55 -66.22 28.47
CA GLU A 347 -8.55 -67.10 27.30
C GLU A 347 -7.71 -68.36 27.57
N THR A 348 -6.53 -68.19 28.18
CA THR A 348 -5.66 -69.29 28.59
C THR A 348 -6.36 -70.17 29.62
N ALA A 349 -7.07 -69.59 30.58
CA ALA A 349 -7.80 -70.30 31.58
C ALA A 349 -9.00 -71.08 30.98
N MET A 350 -9.74 -70.47 30.04
CA MET A 350 -10.80 -71.11 29.28
C MET A 350 -10.29 -72.27 28.42
N ALA A 351 -9.16 -72.13 27.75
CA ALA A 351 -8.53 -73.21 26.99
C ALA A 351 -8.15 -74.42 27.89
N LYS A 352 -7.57 -74.11 29.09
CA LYS A 352 -7.30 -75.15 30.08
C LYS A 352 -8.57 -75.87 30.58
N MET A 353 -9.63 -75.09 30.87
CA MET A 353 -10.92 -75.69 31.26
C MET A 353 -11.47 -76.59 30.14
N GLN A 354 -11.43 -76.12 28.89
CA GLN A 354 -11.89 -76.93 27.74
C GLN A 354 -11.05 -78.17 27.57
N SER A 355 -9.76 -78.13 27.75
CA SER A 355 -8.85 -79.32 27.73
C SER A 355 -9.14 -80.27 28.80
N ASN A 356 -9.36 -79.75 30.03
CA ASN A 356 -9.76 -80.64 31.20
C ASN A 356 -11.15 -81.27 30.97
N THR A 357 -12.13 -80.54 30.45
CA THR A 357 -13.43 -81.06 30.10
C THR A 357 -13.32 -82.11 29.04
N ASN A 358 -12.54 -81.92 27.99
CA ASN A 358 -12.32 -82.93 26.95
C ASN A 358 -11.69 -84.21 27.50
N ALA A 359 -10.69 -84.04 28.41
CA ALA A 359 -10.02 -85.16 29.08
C ALA A 359 -11.00 -85.97 29.96
N ILE A 360 -11.85 -85.25 30.72
CA ILE A 360 -12.91 -85.89 31.53
C ILE A 360 -13.94 -86.63 30.65
N THR A 361 -14.37 -85.98 29.56
CA THR A 361 -15.32 -86.56 28.61
C THR A 361 -14.75 -87.83 27.95
N SER A 362 -13.42 -87.77 27.58
CA SER A 362 -12.74 -88.99 27.05
C SER A 362 -12.57 -90.08 28.02
N LEU A 363 -12.41 -89.82 29.36
CA LEU A 363 -12.35 -90.77 30.39
C LEU A 363 -13.75 -91.44 30.72
N LEU A 364 -14.80 -90.62 30.60
CA LEU A 364 -16.15 -91.10 30.86
C LEU A 364 -16.84 -91.72 29.63
N GLY A 365 -16.40 -91.34 28.40
CA GLY A 365 -16.94 -91.89 27.16
C GLY A 365 -16.25 -93.18 26.66
N GLY A 366 -15.27 -93.68 27.38
CA GLY A 366 -14.56 -94.98 27.14
C GLY A 366 -15.04 -96.17 27.96
N MET A 367 -16.24 -96.05 28.57
CA MET A 367 -16.92 -97.16 29.18
C MET A 367 -18.10 -97.59 28.35
#